data_92bed1f2021afa3238eef5789ec91d35
#
_entry.id   92bed1f2021afa3238eef5789ec91d35
#
_cell.length_a   1.000
_cell.length_b   1.000
_cell.length_c   1.000
_cell.angle_alpha   90.00
_cell.angle_beta   90.00
_cell.angle_gamma   90.00
#
_symmetry.space_group_name_H-M   'P 1'
#
loop_
_entity.id
_entity.type
_entity.pdbx_description
1 polymer ?
#
loop_
_entity_poly.entity_id
_entity_poly.type
_entity_poly.pdbx_seq_one_letter_code
_entity_poly.pdbx_strand_id
1 'polypeptide(L)'
;MGRPLSFFIVIVFTIFNLGACNKARKEISVENKPELDQAIVALKGAYAAFNRGDIDAAVQSLDPQIEWTEPVEFTGGGAYHGCGEVKKYLTQSRAPWAEGSSEPEQFITSGSRIVVFVHARFRPKGSTEWTDVRLADVYTIRDGKIVEMRAFADRQEALRWVGVEDQPSR
;
A
#
# COMPACT_ATOMS: atom_id res chain seq x y z
N MET A 1 4.71 -81.19 -3.21
CA MET A 1 5.54 -80.26 -4.01
C MET A 1 4.76 -78.95 -4.18
N GLY A 2 4.99 -77.99 -3.35
CA GLY A 2 4.30 -76.69 -3.36
C GLY A 2 5.35 -75.62 -3.15
N ARG A 3 5.49 -74.73 -4.13
CA ARG A 3 6.41 -73.60 -4.10
C ARG A 3 5.77 -72.47 -3.31
N PRO A 4 6.49 -71.70 -2.43
CA PRO A 4 5.94 -70.52 -1.78
C PRO A 4 6.04 -69.32 -2.70
N LEU A 5 4.95 -68.54 -2.81
CA LEU A 5 4.92 -67.14 -3.38
C LEU A 5 5.56 -66.15 -2.41
N SER A 6 6.65 -65.55 -2.86
CA SER A 6 7.23 -64.37 -2.20
C SER A 6 6.41 -63.13 -2.54
N PHE A 7 5.81 -62.51 -1.52
CA PHE A 7 5.22 -61.19 -1.61
C PHE A 7 6.32 -60.13 -1.44
N PHE A 8 6.62 -59.40 -2.51
CA PHE A 8 7.42 -58.20 -2.43
C PHE A 8 6.53 -57.04 -2.03
N ILE A 9 6.72 -56.51 -0.81
CA ILE A 9 6.09 -55.27 -0.36
C ILE A 9 6.96 -54.11 -0.91
N VAL A 10 6.41 -53.40 -1.91
CA VAL A 10 6.99 -52.15 -2.38
C VAL A 10 6.53 -51.01 -1.43
N ILE A 11 7.43 -50.56 -0.58
CA ILE A 11 7.20 -49.36 0.24
C ILE A 11 7.47 -48.16 -0.65
N VAL A 12 6.39 -47.50 -1.09
CA VAL A 12 6.48 -46.20 -1.78
C VAL A 12 6.71 -45.13 -0.73
N PHE A 13 7.93 -44.65 -0.63
CA PHE A 13 8.26 -43.41 0.14
C PHE A 13 7.72 -42.23 -0.62
N THR A 14 6.58 -41.67 -0.18
CA THR A 14 6.09 -40.37 -0.61
C THR A 14 6.96 -39.30 0.06
N ILE A 15 7.96 -38.80 -0.65
CA ILE A 15 8.73 -37.65 -0.22
C ILE A 15 7.82 -36.41 -0.40
N PHE A 16 7.26 -35.93 0.70
CA PHE A 16 6.49 -34.68 0.75
C PHE A 16 7.45 -33.51 0.47
N ASN A 17 7.32 -32.94 -0.71
CA ASN A 17 8.18 -31.87 -1.20
C ASN A 17 7.78 -30.52 -0.53
N LEU A 18 8.23 -30.28 0.72
CA LEU A 18 8.03 -29.04 1.46
C LEU A 18 8.83 -27.84 0.89
N GLY A 19 9.63 -28.06 -0.16
CA GLY A 19 10.46 -27.02 -0.78
C GLY A 19 9.76 -26.14 -1.80
N ALA A 20 8.64 -26.61 -2.41
CA ALA A 20 8.00 -25.89 -3.51
C ALA A 20 7.28 -24.59 -3.08
N CYS A 21 6.72 -24.55 -1.86
CA CYS A 21 5.98 -23.39 -1.37
C CYS A 21 6.90 -22.20 -1.05
N ASN A 22 8.12 -22.47 -0.57
CA ASN A 22 9.08 -21.41 -0.21
C ASN A 22 9.78 -20.82 -1.45
N LYS A 23 9.94 -21.60 -2.53
CA LYS A 23 10.54 -21.14 -3.78
C LYS A 23 9.57 -20.25 -4.56
N ALA A 24 8.29 -20.63 -4.63
CA ALA A 24 7.24 -19.83 -5.27
C ALA A 24 7.04 -18.47 -4.57
N ARG A 25 7.08 -18.43 -3.21
CA ARG A 25 6.97 -17.19 -2.44
C ARG A 25 8.16 -16.25 -2.65
N LYS A 26 9.37 -16.81 -2.84
CA LYS A 26 10.60 -16.05 -3.11
C LYS A 26 10.65 -15.54 -4.54
N GLU A 27 10.17 -16.30 -5.51
CA GLU A 27 10.09 -15.89 -6.92
C GLU A 27 9.06 -14.76 -7.14
N ILE A 28 7.88 -14.85 -6.52
CA ILE A 28 6.86 -13.78 -6.57
C ILE A 28 7.39 -12.45 -5.99
N SER A 29 8.17 -12.49 -4.92
CA SER A 29 8.73 -11.28 -4.28
C SER A 29 9.84 -10.62 -5.09
N VAL A 30 10.53 -11.35 -5.99
CA VAL A 30 11.60 -10.80 -6.85
C VAL A 30 11.00 -10.21 -8.12
N GLU A 31 9.93 -10.79 -8.66
CA GLU A 31 9.29 -10.36 -9.91
C GLU A 31 8.58 -9.01 -9.79
N ASN A 32 8.02 -8.70 -8.61
CA ASN A 32 7.30 -7.43 -8.37
C ASN A 32 8.20 -6.25 -7.93
N LYS A 33 9.48 -6.48 -7.65
CA LYS A 33 10.35 -5.42 -7.13
C LYS A 33 10.51 -4.22 -8.08
N PRO A 34 10.77 -4.40 -9.39
CA PRO A 34 10.88 -3.27 -10.33
C PRO A 34 9.58 -2.46 -10.44
N GLU A 35 8.43 -3.13 -10.39
CA GLU A 35 7.11 -2.51 -10.44
C GLU A 35 6.86 -1.64 -9.20
N LEU A 36 7.20 -2.15 -8.00
CA LEU A 36 7.08 -1.39 -6.76
C LEU A 36 8.06 -0.22 -6.70
N ASP A 37 9.29 -0.39 -7.19
CA ASP A 37 10.26 0.71 -7.25
C ASP A 37 9.75 1.86 -8.17
N GLN A 38 9.15 1.53 -9.31
CA GLN A 38 8.51 2.52 -10.20
C GLN A 38 7.28 3.17 -9.52
N ALA A 39 6.45 2.38 -8.82
CA ALA A 39 5.31 2.89 -8.09
C ALA A 39 5.74 3.85 -6.97
N ILE A 40 6.85 3.58 -6.26
CA ILE A 40 7.40 4.50 -5.24
C ILE A 40 7.80 5.83 -5.88
N VAL A 41 8.41 5.82 -7.06
CA VAL A 41 8.76 7.06 -7.79
C VAL A 41 7.49 7.82 -8.17
N ALA A 42 6.46 7.13 -8.68
CA ALA A 42 5.18 7.73 -9.02
C ALA A 42 4.47 8.33 -7.79
N LEU A 43 4.46 7.62 -6.65
CA LEU A 43 3.89 8.09 -5.40
C LEU A 43 4.60 9.36 -4.89
N LYS A 44 5.94 9.41 -4.90
CA LYS A 44 6.68 10.62 -4.55
C LYS A 44 6.27 11.80 -5.43
N GLY A 45 6.10 11.58 -6.74
CA GLY A 45 5.60 12.57 -7.68
C GLY A 45 4.17 13.03 -7.36
N ALA A 46 3.29 12.09 -6.97
CA ALA A 46 1.90 12.36 -6.60
C ALA A 46 1.79 13.22 -5.33
N TYR A 47 2.55 12.92 -4.26
CA TYR A 47 2.62 13.76 -3.06
C TYR A 47 3.16 15.16 -3.38
N ALA A 48 4.22 15.26 -4.16
CA ALA A 48 4.76 16.56 -4.58
C ALA A 48 3.74 17.35 -5.41
N ALA A 49 2.96 16.69 -6.28
CA ALA A 49 1.88 17.32 -7.05
C ALA A 49 0.74 17.81 -6.15
N PHE A 50 0.29 16.97 -5.22
CA PHE A 50 -0.72 17.34 -4.22
C PHE A 50 -0.29 18.58 -3.39
N ASN A 51 0.96 18.59 -2.92
CA ASN A 51 1.48 19.69 -2.12
C ASN A 51 1.46 21.04 -2.86
N ARG A 52 1.73 21.06 -4.17
CA ARG A 52 1.62 22.28 -4.98
C ARG A 52 0.21 22.54 -5.55
N GLY A 53 -0.77 21.69 -5.21
CA GLY A 53 -2.16 21.84 -5.66
C GLY A 53 -2.45 21.36 -7.08
N ASP A 54 -1.51 20.64 -7.70
CA ASP A 54 -1.66 20.04 -9.03
C ASP A 54 -2.33 18.66 -8.90
N ILE A 55 -3.64 18.68 -8.68
CA ILE A 55 -4.40 17.43 -8.42
C ILE A 55 -4.46 16.53 -9.66
N ASP A 56 -4.41 17.10 -10.88
CA ASP A 56 -4.38 16.30 -12.10
C ASP A 56 -3.11 15.43 -12.17
N ALA A 57 -1.97 15.99 -11.84
CA ALA A 57 -0.73 15.23 -11.76
C ALA A 57 -0.71 14.25 -10.57
N ALA A 58 -1.36 14.59 -9.44
CA ALA A 58 -1.42 13.72 -8.27
C ALA A 58 -2.19 12.42 -8.52
N VAL A 59 -3.19 12.40 -9.41
CA VAL A 59 -4.01 11.22 -9.71
C VAL A 59 -3.56 10.45 -10.95
N GLN A 60 -2.50 10.86 -11.62
CA GLN A 60 -2.09 10.32 -12.94
C GLN A 60 -1.74 8.82 -12.91
N SER A 61 -1.19 8.31 -11.81
CA SER A 61 -0.79 6.91 -11.65
C SER A 61 -1.90 6.01 -11.10
N LEU A 62 -3.08 6.56 -10.80
CA LEU A 62 -4.21 5.79 -10.31
C LEU A 62 -4.86 4.98 -11.44
N ASP A 63 -5.39 3.82 -11.10
CA ASP A 63 -6.30 3.07 -11.98
C ASP A 63 -7.61 3.84 -12.15
N PRO A 64 -8.22 3.86 -13.35
CA PRO A 64 -9.53 4.48 -13.53
C PRO A 64 -10.62 4.00 -12.57
N GLN A 65 -10.51 2.76 -12.07
CA GLN A 65 -11.44 2.11 -11.13
C GLN A 65 -10.87 2.04 -9.70
N ILE A 66 -9.97 2.95 -9.34
CA ILE A 66 -9.35 2.98 -7.99
C ILE A 66 -10.39 2.91 -6.87
N GLU A 67 -10.12 2.09 -5.86
CA GLU A 67 -10.80 2.07 -4.58
C GLU A 67 -10.00 2.89 -3.56
N TRP A 68 -10.59 3.95 -3.02
CA TRP A 68 -9.90 4.86 -2.10
C TRP A 68 -10.66 4.97 -0.79
N THR A 69 -10.02 4.68 0.33
CA THR A 69 -10.65 4.71 1.66
C THR A 69 -9.89 5.60 2.61
N GLU A 70 -10.58 6.58 3.19
CA GLU A 70 -10.08 7.45 4.26
C GLU A 70 -10.72 7.09 5.60
N PRO A 71 -10.00 7.21 6.73
CA PRO A 71 -10.58 7.04 8.06
C PRO A 71 -11.78 7.99 8.27
N VAL A 72 -12.84 7.46 8.88
CA VAL A 72 -14.08 8.24 9.09
C VAL A 72 -13.91 9.42 10.06
N GLU A 73 -12.88 9.41 10.88
CA GLU A 73 -12.51 10.48 11.79
C GLU A 73 -11.81 11.65 11.09
N PHE A 74 -11.35 11.48 9.86
CA PHE A 74 -10.77 12.57 9.07
C PHE A 74 -11.86 13.39 8.38
N THR A 75 -11.62 14.67 8.22
CA THR A 75 -12.53 15.54 7.45
C THR A 75 -12.65 15.04 6.02
N GLY A 76 -13.86 14.63 5.63
CA GLY A 76 -14.10 13.97 4.35
C GLY A 76 -13.76 12.49 4.34
N GLY A 77 -13.68 11.85 5.52
CA GLY A 77 -13.50 10.39 5.62
C GLY A 77 -14.62 9.61 4.96
N GLY A 78 -14.28 8.45 4.38
CA GLY A 78 -15.20 7.60 3.66
C GLY A 78 -14.55 6.83 2.52
N ALA A 79 -15.37 6.24 1.66
CA ALA A 79 -14.93 5.50 0.48
C ALA A 79 -15.24 6.29 -0.80
N TYR A 80 -14.30 6.26 -1.74
CA TYR A 80 -14.37 6.92 -3.03
C TYR A 80 -14.03 5.93 -4.14
N HIS A 81 -14.75 5.95 -5.26
CA HIS A 81 -14.62 4.99 -6.33
C HIS A 81 -14.26 5.68 -7.65
N GLY A 82 -13.15 5.25 -8.23
CA GLY A 82 -12.64 5.77 -9.49
C GLY A 82 -11.97 7.14 -9.38
N CYS A 83 -11.13 7.44 -10.37
CA CYS A 83 -10.30 8.65 -10.40
C CYS A 83 -11.09 9.96 -10.25
N GLY A 84 -12.35 10.01 -10.73
CA GLY A 84 -13.16 11.22 -10.68
C GLY A 84 -13.56 11.62 -9.26
N GLU A 85 -13.98 10.64 -8.43
CA GLU A 85 -14.32 10.89 -7.04
C GLU A 85 -13.08 11.19 -6.21
N VAL A 86 -11.99 10.44 -6.42
CA VAL A 86 -10.71 10.68 -5.73
C VAL A 86 -10.17 12.07 -6.06
N LYS A 87 -10.20 12.50 -7.33
CA LYS A 87 -9.79 13.85 -7.73
C LYS A 87 -10.62 14.92 -7.02
N LYS A 88 -11.94 14.74 -6.94
CA LYS A 88 -12.83 15.66 -6.23
C LYS A 88 -12.48 15.71 -4.73
N TYR A 89 -12.30 14.54 -4.10
CA TYR A 89 -11.90 14.45 -2.69
C TYR A 89 -10.58 15.17 -2.43
N LEU A 90 -9.52 14.86 -3.19
CA LEU A 90 -8.19 15.50 -3.02
C LEU A 90 -8.25 17.02 -3.23
N THR A 91 -9.07 17.49 -4.19
CA THR A 91 -9.30 18.93 -4.40
C THR A 91 -9.94 19.57 -3.16
N GLN A 92 -10.96 18.92 -2.59
CA GLN A 92 -11.68 19.41 -1.42
C GLN A 92 -10.81 19.38 -0.15
N SER A 93 -10.01 18.33 0.03
CA SER A 93 -9.11 18.20 1.19
C SER A 93 -7.95 19.21 1.16
N ARG A 94 -7.44 19.55 -0.03
CA ARG A 94 -6.35 20.51 -0.21
C ARG A 94 -6.83 21.97 -0.16
N ALA A 95 -8.05 22.26 -0.62
CA ALA A 95 -8.59 23.61 -0.79
C ALA A 95 -8.57 24.47 0.49
N PRO A 96 -8.84 23.95 1.70
CA PRO A 96 -8.79 24.73 2.94
C PRO A 96 -7.39 25.17 3.37
N TRP A 97 -6.32 24.59 2.83
CA TRP A 97 -4.97 24.89 3.27
C TRP A 97 -4.52 26.27 2.77
N ALA A 98 -4.06 27.12 3.68
CA ALA A 98 -3.35 28.34 3.33
C ALA A 98 -1.89 28.02 2.96
N GLU A 99 -1.28 27.16 3.76
CA GLU A 99 0.08 26.68 3.58
C GLU A 99 0.23 25.29 4.23
N GLY A 100 1.29 24.57 3.87
CA GLY A 100 1.61 23.25 4.42
C GLY A 100 1.85 22.20 3.36
N SER A 101 2.18 21.00 3.84
CA SER A 101 2.47 19.86 2.98
C SER A 101 2.07 18.55 3.63
N SER A 102 1.97 17.53 2.81
CA SER A 102 1.84 16.12 3.17
C SER A 102 3.11 15.41 2.67
N GLU A 103 4.04 15.15 3.60
CA GLU A 103 5.37 14.64 3.24
C GLU A 103 5.46 13.14 3.46
N PRO A 104 5.80 12.35 2.45
CA PRO A 104 6.09 10.93 2.59
C PRO A 104 7.46 10.75 3.25
N GLU A 105 7.48 10.23 4.49
CA GLU A 105 8.73 10.04 5.27
C GLU A 105 9.40 8.69 4.99
N GLN A 106 8.60 7.62 4.80
CA GLN A 106 9.10 6.26 4.64
C GLN A 106 8.21 5.44 3.72
N PHE A 107 8.82 4.56 2.91
CA PHE A 107 8.14 3.60 2.06
C PHE A 107 8.53 2.18 2.48
N ILE A 108 7.54 1.32 2.77
CA ILE A 108 7.71 -0.06 3.19
C ILE A 108 6.92 -0.95 2.23
N THR A 109 7.58 -1.92 1.60
CA THR A 109 6.93 -2.84 0.65
C THR A 109 6.54 -4.15 1.32
N SER A 110 5.33 -4.66 1.03
CA SER A 110 4.84 -5.96 1.48
C SER A 110 3.95 -6.59 0.41
N GLY A 111 4.43 -7.65 -0.23
CA GLY A 111 3.76 -8.27 -1.39
C GLY A 111 3.60 -7.27 -2.53
N SER A 112 2.37 -7.03 -2.97
CA SER A 112 2.01 -6.01 -3.97
C SER A 112 1.65 -4.65 -3.36
N ARG A 113 1.93 -4.42 -2.07
CA ARG A 113 1.54 -3.22 -1.33
C ARG A 113 2.74 -2.37 -0.96
N ILE A 114 2.49 -1.07 -0.88
CA ILE A 114 3.42 -0.05 -0.40
C ILE A 114 2.74 0.69 0.75
N VAL A 115 3.32 0.60 1.94
CA VAL A 115 2.95 1.45 3.08
C VAL A 115 3.79 2.70 3.01
N VAL A 116 3.16 3.86 3.07
CA VAL A 116 3.82 5.16 3.10
C VAL A 116 3.53 5.81 4.45
N PHE A 117 4.56 6.05 5.25
CA PHE A 117 4.41 6.88 6.43
C PHE A 117 4.42 8.33 6.02
N VAL A 118 3.40 9.05 6.42
CA VAL A 118 3.16 10.43 6.01
C VAL A 118 3.18 11.35 7.23
N HIS A 119 3.80 12.51 7.06
CA HIS A 119 3.70 13.63 7.97
C HIS A 119 2.98 14.79 7.26
N ALA A 120 1.73 15.01 7.60
CA ALA A 120 0.94 16.14 7.11
C ALA A 120 0.99 17.28 8.13
N ARG A 121 1.48 18.45 7.69
CA ARG A 121 1.50 19.65 8.51
C ARG A 121 0.99 20.82 7.68
N PHE A 122 -0.12 21.40 8.10
CA PHE A 122 -0.76 22.48 7.35
C PHE A 122 -1.45 23.48 8.27
N ARG A 123 -1.63 24.70 7.76
CA ARG A 123 -2.38 25.77 8.41
C ARG A 123 -3.63 26.07 7.56
N PRO A 124 -4.83 25.98 8.14
CA PRO A 124 -6.06 26.32 7.44
C PRO A 124 -6.13 27.81 7.10
N LYS A 125 -6.85 28.15 6.03
CA LYS A 125 -7.17 29.52 5.65
C LYS A 125 -7.95 30.21 6.78
N GLY A 126 -7.55 31.42 7.17
CA GLY A 126 -8.19 32.18 8.24
C GLY A 126 -7.82 31.72 9.66
N SER A 127 -6.92 30.72 9.81
CA SER A 127 -6.39 30.27 11.10
C SER A 127 -4.91 30.65 11.25
N THR A 128 -4.48 30.87 12.50
CA THR A 128 -3.07 30.97 12.89
C THR A 128 -2.52 29.64 13.41
N GLU A 129 -3.40 28.67 13.67
CA GLU A 129 -3.03 27.37 14.24
C GLU A 129 -2.60 26.38 13.16
N TRP A 130 -1.56 25.59 13.49
CA TRP A 130 -1.09 24.52 12.64
C TRP A 130 -1.72 23.19 13.06
N THR A 131 -2.14 22.43 12.07
CA THR A 131 -2.47 21.00 12.23
C THR A 131 -1.24 20.19 11.89
N ASP A 132 -0.91 19.22 12.74
CA ASP A 132 0.24 18.31 12.59
C ASP A 132 -0.25 16.88 12.80
N VAL A 133 -0.18 16.06 11.77
CA VAL A 133 -0.72 14.69 11.77
C VAL A 133 0.30 13.73 11.18
N ARG A 134 0.52 12.61 11.87
CA ARG A 134 1.26 11.46 11.35
C ARG A 134 0.30 10.33 11.10
N LEU A 135 0.30 9.84 9.88
CA LEU A 135 -0.59 8.78 9.40
C LEU A 135 0.16 7.79 8.51
N ALA A 136 -0.53 6.78 8.02
CA ALA A 136 0.00 5.90 6.99
C ALA A 136 -1.02 5.69 5.87
N ASP A 137 -0.54 5.78 4.63
CA ASP A 137 -1.29 5.40 3.44
C ASP A 137 -0.78 4.05 2.93
N VAL A 138 -1.69 3.14 2.61
CA VAL A 138 -1.34 1.84 2.02
C VAL A 138 -1.88 1.80 0.60
N TYR A 139 -0.98 1.60 -0.35
CA TYR A 139 -1.29 1.49 -1.77
C TYR A 139 -1.13 0.05 -2.25
N THR A 140 -2.12 -0.47 -2.97
CA THR A 140 -2.04 -1.76 -3.67
C THR A 140 -1.72 -1.50 -5.14
N ILE A 141 -0.67 -2.17 -5.64
CA ILE A 141 -0.17 -2.02 -7.01
C ILE A 141 -0.56 -3.26 -7.81
N ARG A 142 -1.04 -3.04 -9.04
CA ARG A 142 -1.35 -4.09 -10.01
C ARG A 142 -1.13 -3.56 -11.42
N ASP A 143 -0.36 -4.28 -12.23
CA ASP A 143 -0.07 -3.93 -13.64
C ASP A 143 0.43 -2.50 -13.80
N GLY A 144 1.32 -2.05 -12.90
CA GLY A 144 1.91 -0.71 -12.89
C GLY A 144 0.96 0.42 -12.50
N LYS A 145 -0.25 0.11 -12.00
CA LYS A 145 -1.25 1.07 -11.56
C LYS A 145 -1.55 0.94 -10.06
N ILE A 146 -1.94 2.03 -9.45
CA ILE A 146 -2.46 2.05 -8.08
C ILE A 146 -3.95 1.72 -8.15
N VAL A 147 -4.34 0.51 -7.70
CA VAL A 147 -5.72 0.03 -7.79
C VAL A 147 -6.51 0.21 -6.49
N GLU A 148 -5.82 0.39 -5.37
CA GLU A 148 -6.42 0.61 -4.06
C GLU A 148 -5.54 1.54 -3.23
N MET A 149 -6.16 2.43 -2.47
CA MET A 149 -5.55 3.18 -1.38
C MET A 149 -6.40 3.07 -0.13
N ARG A 150 -5.75 2.85 1.00
CA ARG A 150 -6.37 2.92 2.33
C ARG A 150 -5.49 3.70 3.27
N ALA A 151 -6.03 4.78 3.83
CA ALA A 151 -5.36 5.54 4.86
C ALA A 151 -5.66 4.98 6.25
N PHE A 152 -4.72 5.16 7.16
CA PHE A 152 -4.79 4.75 8.57
C PHE A 152 -4.30 5.90 9.45
N ALA A 153 -5.09 6.26 10.46
CA ALA A 153 -4.67 7.24 11.46
C ALA A 153 -3.51 6.72 12.33
N ASP A 154 -3.41 5.40 12.52
CA ASP A 154 -2.35 4.72 13.26
C ASP A 154 -1.42 3.97 12.30
N ARG A 155 -0.12 4.31 12.33
CA ARG A 155 0.92 3.69 11.50
C ARG A 155 1.12 2.20 11.79
N GLN A 156 0.94 1.77 13.04
CA GLN A 156 1.06 0.37 13.43
C GLN A 156 -0.11 -0.46 12.93
N GLU A 157 -1.31 0.13 12.90
CA GLU A 157 -2.47 -0.52 12.29
C GLU A 157 -2.23 -0.80 10.80
N ALA A 158 -1.68 0.15 10.07
CA ALA A 158 -1.30 -0.02 8.67
C ALA A 158 -0.30 -1.19 8.47
N LEU A 159 0.72 -1.29 9.32
CA LEU A 159 1.71 -2.37 9.27
C LEU A 159 1.05 -3.73 9.54
N ARG A 160 0.21 -3.83 10.58
CA ARG A 160 -0.54 -5.06 10.88
C ARG A 160 -1.46 -5.46 9.73
N TRP A 161 -2.12 -4.49 9.11
CA TRP A 161 -3.02 -4.74 7.98
C TRP A 161 -2.31 -5.35 6.76
N VAL A 162 -1.05 -4.98 6.51
CA VAL A 162 -0.24 -5.57 5.42
C VAL A 162 0.57 -6.80 5.85
N GLY A 163 0.45 -7.25 7.11
CA GLY A 163 1.14 -8.42 7.64
C GLY A 163 2.64 -8.19 7.88
N VAL A 164 3.05 -6.94 8.12
CA VAL A 164 4.39 -6.59 8.60
C VAL A 164 4.34 -6.55 10.11
N GLU A 165 5.00 -7.52 10.77
CA GLU A 165 5.13 -7.54 12.23
C GLU A 165 5.96 -6.34 12.70
N ASP A 166 5.62 -5.82 13.90
CA ASP A 166 6.32 -4.71 14.54
C ASP A 166 7.84 -4.94 14.54
N GLN A 167 8.57 -4.16 13.77
CA GLN A 167 9.98 -3.97 14.03
C GLN A 167 10.07 -3.00 15.22
N PRO A 168 10.63 -3.42 16.37
CA PRO A 168 10.80 -2.49 17.48
C PRO A 168 11.61 -1.30 16.98
N SER A 169 11.04 -0.11 17.18
CA SER A 169 11.70 1.17 16.88
C SER A 169 13.09 1.20 17.55
N ARG A 170 14.13 1.26 16.76
CA ARG A 170 15.51 1.51 17.21
C ARG A 170 15.71 2.99 17.48
#